data_0370e1159e0aa92cbf75eb44d927c081
#
_entry.id   0370e1159e0aa92cbf75eb44d927c081
#
_cell.length_a   1.000
_cell.length_b   1.000
_cell.length_c   1.000
_cell.angle_alpha   90.00
_cell.angle_beta   90.00
_cell.angle_gamma   90.00
#
_symmetry.space_group_name_H-M   'P 1'
#
loop_
_entity.id
_entity.type
_entity.pdbx_description
1 polymer ?
#
loop_
_entity_poly.entity_id
_entity_poly.type
_entity_poly.pdbx_seq_one_letter_code
_entity_poly.pdbx_strand_id
1 'polypeptide(L)'
;MSLNKQCFLYSVATDAFYEEEERKIHKRLLKLYGLRKNIKDSKLMAKAPVENDVDFWKKTINILIDAEKKHLTEILDNRLKDRTPRELNNEAIKDRAIISLFESSLTRALGINTNELTKDLIVLNVFFFQVFESLVRDGFIFEKNKYIFLTASAGQIRTKRAVFIREDKYNAIQKKIMCGLTVEEINDKGGMNPNKFLAYLALCNSATDVWEDFDIDRSIVVDDFETDVLGEVDHIDSVTYEIHRKETSTSIPHTDGCGMMLDDTTRMVRLPWVKGLLVTFPFDRFIEEKCNGKAIVYDIYGNPHDVVKENIKYIFTKSQFKLWNYYPSWECYKTQFKAWQCEACYCNIEEPFIPKAKINYQMLQTLSDIKDVEIERITRKTVEEINKIGNDFQTTMRILGATSYNQTPNYFQQGLMLYPELFRDSYHKDILKQTKKSLVKQAKGGRLAVNGRYQFLSPDLYAFCEHLFLGEQNPKGLLEDGEVYSRLNNNGA
;
A
#
# COMPACT_ATOMS: atom_id res chain seq x y z
N MET A 1 10.50 5.96 9.31
CA MET A 1 11.51 5.19 8.50
C MET A 1 12.60 6.12 8.01
N SER A 2 13.85 5.73 8.22
CA SER A 2 15.00 6.50 7.75
C SER A 2 15.17 6.38 6.24
N LEU A 3 15.48 7.47 5.53
CA LEU A 3 15.83 7.45 4.10
C LEU A 3 17.05 6.56 3.79
N ASN A 4 17.84 6.21 4.81
CA ASN A 4 18.99 5.34 4.67
C ASN A 4 18.64 3.84 4.54
N LYS A 5 17.37 3.47 4.76
CA LYS A 5 16.87 2.09 4.63
C LYS A 5 16.19 1.86 3.28
N GLN A 6 16.90 2.07 2.19
CA GLN A 6 16.41 1.85 0.83
C GLN A 6 17.23 0.77 0.12
N CYS A 7 16.55 -0.09 -0.61
CA CYS A 7 17.15 -1.06 -1.53
C CYS A 7 16.85 -0.62 -2.95
N PHE A 8 17.77 -0.86 -3.88
CA PHE A 8 17.60 -0.51 -5.28
C PHE A 8 17.37 -1.77 -6.12
N LEU A 9 16.47 -1.68 -7.09
CA LEU A 9 16.14 -2.79 -7.97
C LEU A 9 15.71 -2.31 -9.36
N TYR A 10 15.70 -3.21 -10.33
CA TYR A 10 15.27 -2.90 -11.68
C TYR A 10 13.74 -2.80 -11.78
N SER A 11 13.28 -1.80 -12.52
CA SER A 11 11.88 -1.64 -12.93
C SER A 11 11.82 -1.62 -14.45
N VAL A 12 11.25 -2.64 -15.04
CA VAL A 12 11.20 -2.81 -16.49
C VAL A 12 9.76 -2.80 -17.00
N ALA A 13 9.57 -2.45 -18.27
CA ALA A 13 8.28 -2.53 -18.92
C ALA A 13 8.14 -3.81 -19.76
N THR A 14 6.91 -4.18 -20.09
CA THR A 14 6.65 -5.40 -20.87
C THR A 14 7.31 -5.41 -22.25
N ASP A 15 7.63 -4.27 -22.83
CA ASP A 15 8.36 -4.15 -24.10
C ASP A 15 9.83 -4.56 -24.01
N ALA A 16 10.40 -4.64 -22.79
CA ALA A 16 11.72 -5.17 -22.55
C ALA A 16 11.85 -6.68 -22.88
N PHE A 17 10.71 -7.37 -22.94
CA PHE A 17 10.61 -8.81 -23.22
C PHE A 17 10.24 -9.11 -24.68
N TYR A 18 10.13 -8.10 -25.53
CA TYR A 18 9.79 -8.30 -26.93
C TYR A 18 10.87 -9.07 -27.69
N GLU A 19 10.44 -10.02 -28.45
CA GLU A 19 11.26 -10.74 -29.43
C GLU A 19 11.54 -9.85 -30.66
N GLU A 20 12.36 -10.31 -31.58
CA GLU A 20 12.88 -9.44 -32.65
C GLU A 20 11.76 -8.85 -33.53
N GLU A 21 10.77 -9.65 -33.89
CA GLU A 21 9.64 -9.21 -34.72
C GLU A 21 8.76 -8.22 -33.98
N GLU A 22 8.39 -8.54 -32.74
CA GLU A 22 7.61 -7.66 -31.86
C GLU A 22 8.30 -6.31 -31.68
N ARG A 23 9.63 -6.31 -31.48
CA ARG A 23 10.45 -5.09 -31.40
C ARG A 23 10.43 -4.25 -32.66
N LYS A 24 10.46 -4.89 -33.85
CA LYS A 24 10.38 -4.17 -35.14
C LYS A 24 9.04 -3.42 -35.25
N ILE A 25 7.93 -4.08 -34.94
CA ILE A 25 6.59 -3.47 -34.96
C ILE A 25 6.50 -2.35 -33.93
N HIS A 26 6.94 -2.60 -32.69
CA HIS A 26 6.92 -1.58 -31.64
C HIS A 26 7.73 -0.32 -32.00
N LYS A 27 8.90 -0.48 -32.63
CA LYS A 27 9.68 0.64 -33.17
C LYS A 27 8.90 1.46 -34.22
N ARG A 28 8.14 0.80 -35.11
CA ARG A 28 7.28 1.48 -36.09
C ARG A 28 6.16 2.24 -35.37
N LEU A 29 5.51 1.62 -34.40
CA LEU A 29 4.48 2.26 -33.58
C LEU A 29 5.00 3.53 -32.86
N LEU A 30 6.20 3.47 -32.25
CA LEU A 30 6.81 4.64 -31.60
C LEU A 30 7.06 5.79 -32.60
N LYS A 31 7.51 5.48 -33.83
CA LYS A 31 7.66 6.50 -34.89
C LYS A 31 6.33 7.13 -35.27
N LEU A 32 5.28 6.33 -35.43
CA LEU A 32 3.94 6.83 -35.76
C LEU A 32 3.36 7.69 -34.65
N TYR A 33 3.55 7.31 -33.37
CA TYR A 33 3.17 8.16 -32.22
C TYR A 33 3.94 9.48 -32.20
N GLY A 34 5.24 9.45 -32.51
CA GLY A 34 6.05 10.66 -32.65
C GLY A 34 5.51 11.60 -33.74
N LEU A 35 5.22 11.07 -34.92
CA LEU A 35 4.62 11.84 -36.02
C LEU A 35 3.27 12.44 -35.61
N ARG A 36 2.38 11.65 -34.97
CA ARG A 36 1.10 12.16 -34.47
C ARG A 36 1.25 13.29 -33.46
N LYS A 37 2.24 13.21 -32.58
CA LYS A 37 2.55 14.25 -31.60
C LYS A 37 3.04 15.53 -32.30
N ASN A 38 3.96 15.42 -33.25
CA ASN A 38 4.51 16.54 -33.98
C ASN A 38 3.41 17.29 -34.77
N ILE A 39 2.44 16.59 -35.34
CA ILE A 39 1.28 17.21 -36.00
C ILE A 39 0.42 17.99 -34.99
N LYS A 40 0.25 17.52 -33.77
CA LYS A 40 -0.45 18.26 -32.71
C LYS A 40 0.31 19.50 -32.28
N ASP A 41 1.62 19.39 -32.13
CA ASP A 41 2.48 20.48 -31.69
C ASP A 41 2.62 21.55 -32.80
N SER A 42 2.63 21.16 -34.09
CA SER A 42 2.63 22.10 -35.22
C SER A 42 1.32 22.91 -35.32
N LYS A 43 0.16 22.29 -34.96
CA LYS A 43 -1.11 23.04 -34.85
C LYS A 43 -1.09 24.12 -33.77
N LEU A 44 -0.32 23.92 -32.69
CA LEU A 44 -0.10 24.91 -31.62
C LEU A 44 0.86 26.04 -32.02
N MET A 45 1.77 25.77 -32.97
CA MET A 45 2.81 26.72 -33.42
C MET A 45 2.46 27.46 -34.72
N ALA A 46 1.58 26.91 -35.56
CA ALA A 46 1.22 27.48 -36.84
C ALA A 46 0.05 28.46 -36.72
N LYS A 47 0.30 29.72 -36.95
CA LYS A 47 -0.71 30.65 -37.39
C LYS A 47 -1.12 30.29 -38.83
N ALA A 48 -2.13 29.40 -38.96
CA ALA A 48 -2.78 28.95 -40.22
C ALA A 48 -1.82 28.37 -41.29
N PRO A 49 -2.13 27.57 -42.24
CA PRO A 49 -3.34 27.41 -43.00
C PRO A 49 -3.73 25.95 -43.27
N VAL A 50 -4.90 25.71 -43.75
CA VAL A 50 -5.52 24.47 -44.27
C VAL A 50 -5.80 23.40 -43.20
N GLU A 51 -6.90 23.61 -42.48
CA GLU A 51 -7.45 22.64 -41.51
C GLU A 51 -7.66 21.22 -42.10
N ASN A 52 -7.97 21.11 -43.36
CA ASN A 52 -8.23 19.86 -44.07
C ASN A 52 -7.01 18.94 -44.14
N ASP A 53 -5.80 19.44 -44.37
CA ASP A 53 -4.60 18.60 -44.50
C ASP A 53 -4.16 17.97 -43.16
N VAL A 54 -4.25 18.73 -42.09
CA VAL A 54 -3.85 18.26 -40.75
C VAL A 54 -4.75 17.19 -40.23
N ASP A 55 -6.06 17.28 -40.48
CA ASP A 55 -7.01 16.26 -40.02
C ASP A 55 -6.94 15.01 -40.91
N PHE A 56 -6.66 15.17 -42.23
CA PHE A 56 -6.35 14.04 -43.10
C PHE A 56 -5.13 13.26 -42.64
N TRP A 57 -4.01 13.93 -42.36
CA TRP A 57 -2.79 13.27 -41.88
C TRP A 57 -2.97 12.62 -40.51
N LYS A 58 -3.70 13.23 -39.58
CA LYS A 58 -4.05 12.59 -38.31
C LYS A 58 -4.86 11.32 -38.47
N LYS A 59 -5.87 11.36 -39.36
CA LYS A 59 -6.72 10.21 -39.65
C LYS A 59 -5.90 9.07 -40.26
N THR A 60 -5.05 9.39 -41.23
CA THR A 60 -4.15 8.42 -41.89
C THR A 60 -3.17 7.80 -40.88
N ILE A 61 -2.54 8.59 -40.02
CA ILE A 61 -1.62 8.08 -39.00
C ILE A 61 -2.35 7.20 -38.00
N ASN A 62 -3.57 7.56 -37.59
CA ASN A 62 -4.35 6.71 -36.68
C ASN A 62 -4.68 5.36 -37.31
N ILE A 63 -5.07 5.30 -38.61
CA ILE A 63 -5.29 4.05 -39.34
C ILE A 63 -4.03 3.17 -39.34
N LEU A 64 -2.84 3.78 -39.60
CA LEU A 64 -1.58 3.05 -39.57
C LEU A 64 -1.23 2.54 -38.15
N ILE A 65 -1.48 3.34 -37.13
CA ILE A 65 -1.29 2.95 -35.73
C ILE A 65 -2.18 1.75 -35.40
N ASP A 66 -3.46 1.79 -35.81
CA ASP A 66 -4.40 0.74 -35.50
C ASP A 66 -4.07 -0.57 -36.25
N ALA A 67 -3.59 -0.47 -37.50
CA ALA A 67 -3.09 -1.62 -38.26
C ALA A 67 -1.87 -2.27 -37.61
N GLU A 68 -0.86 -1.48 -37.22
CA GLU A 68 0.33 -2.00 -36.55
C GLU A 68 0.03 -2.55 -35.15
N LYS A 69 -0.92 -1.97 -34.42
CA LYS A 69 -1.39 -2.52 -33.13
C LYS A 69 -2.07 -3.86 -33.33
N LYS A 70 -2.95 -3.98 -34.32
CA LYS A 70 -3.63 -5.25 -34.63
C LYS A 70 -2.61 -6.32 -34.96
N HIS A 71 -1.65 -6.01 -35.83
CA HIS A 71 -0.56 -6.95 -36.20
C HIS A 71 0.27 -7.36 -34.98
N LEU A 72 0.65 -6.39 -34.12
CA LEU A 72 1.38 -6.73 -32.87
C LEU A 72 0.53 -7.64 -31.96
N THR A 73 -0.77 -7.36 -31.81
CA THR A 73 -1.66 -8.18 -31.00
C THR A 73 -1.75 -9.61 -31.53
N GLU A 74 -1.88 -9.81 -32.82
CA GLU A 74 -1.92 -11.14 -33.46
C GLU A 74 -0.65 -11.95 -33.21
N ILE A 75 0.53 -11.30 -33.28
CA ILE A 75 1.82 -11.96 -32.97
C ILE A 75 1.89 -12.31 -31.49
N LEU A 76 1.52 -11.39 -30.60
CA LEU A 76 1.52 -11.61 -29.16
C LEU A 76 0.56 -12.73 -28.74
N ASP A 77 -0.63 -12.80 -29.34
CA ASP A 77 -1.61 -13.87 -29.09
C ASP A 77 -1.12 -15.23 -29.57
N ASN A 78 -0.42 -15.27 -30.71
CA ASN A 78 0.22 -16.50 -31.18
C ASN A 78 1.37 -16.92 -30.28
N ARG A 79 2.21 -15.98 -29.87
CA ARG A 79 3.33 -16.24 -28.93
C ARG A 79 2.85 -16.69 -27.55
N LEU A 80 1.64 -16.28 -27.14
CA LEU A 80 1.04 -16.71 -25.89
C LEU A 80 0.74 -18.22 -25.85
N LYS A 81 0.53 -18.85 -27.01
CA LYS A 81 0.36 -20.30 -27.14
C LYS A 81 1.63 -21.09 -26.87
N ASP A 82 2.78 -20.49 -27.11
CA ASP A 82 4.09 -21.04 -26.77
C ASP A 82 4.34 -20.91 -25.27
N ARG A 83 4.70 -22.02 -24.63
CA ARG A 83 4.93 -22.11 -23.16
C ARG A 83 6.41 -21.91 -22.78
N THR A 84 7.24 -21.46 -23.70
CA THR A 84 8.64 -21.17 -23.40
C THR A 84 8.79 -19.82 -22.67
N PRO A 85 9.60 -19.75 -21.60
CA PRO A 85 9.87 -18.48 -20.93
C PRO A 85 10.48 -17.45 -21.89
N ARG A 86 10.03 -16.19 -21.76
CA ARG A 86 10.64 -15.06 -22.47
C ARG A 86 11.98 -14.69 -21.86
N GLU A 87 12.85 -14.06 -22.63
CA GLU A 87 14.11 -13.50 -22.13
C GLU A 87 14.00 -11.99 -21.90
N LEU A 88 14.54 -11.52 -20.78
CA LEU A 88 14.69 -10.09 -20.53
C LEU A 88 15.92 -9.57 -21.29
N ASN A 89 15.69 -8.63 -22.17
CA ASN A 89 16.76 -8.05 -22.96
C ASN A 89 17.64 -7.11 -22.12
N ASN A 90 18.92 -7.43 -21.99
CA ASN A 90 19.91 -6.63 -21.26
C ASN A 90 20.02 -5.19 -21.79
N GLU A 91 19.88 -4.97 -23.10
CA GLU A 91 19.92 -3.63 -23.70
C GLU A 91 18.71 -2.77 -23.32
N ALA A 92 17.61 -3.41 -22.91
CA ALA A 92 16.42 -2.69 -22.46
C ALA A 92 16.51 -2.19 -21.01
N ILE A 93 17.47 -2.71 -20.23
CA ILE A 93 17.75 -2.27 -18.87
C ILE A 93 18.71 -1.07 -18.94
N LYS A 94 18.15 0.12 -18.90
CA LYS A 94 18.90 1.39 -18.86
C LYS A 94 19.00 1.88 -17.41
N ASP A 95 19.99 2.72 -17.12
CA ASP A 95 20.21 3.33 -15.80
C ASP A 95 18.94 3.98 -15.21
N ARG A 96 18.03 4.46 -16.07
CA ARG A 96 16.73 5.03 -15.68
C ARG A 96 15.68 3.99 -15.25
N ALA A 97 15.97 2.71 -15.40
CA ALA A 97 15.08 1.62 -14.99
C ALA A 97 15.26 1.21 -13.52
N ILE A 98 16.12 1.89 -12.77
CA ILE A 98 16.32 1.63 -11.35
C ILE A 98 15.31 2.41 -10.51
N ILE A 99 14.70 1.72 -9.56
CA ILE A 99 13.82 2.31 -8.53
C ILE A 99 14.35 1.97 -7.15
N SER A 100 13.99 2.78 -6.16
CA SER A 100 14.25 2.47 -4.76
C SER A 100 12.97 2.00 -4.07
N LEU A 101 13.11 1.01 -3.20
CA LEU A 101 12.10 0.57 -2.25
C LEU A 101 12.67 0.69 -0.84
N PHE A 102 11.81 1.00 0.13
CA PHE A 102 12.20 0.88 1.53
C PHE A 102 12.36 -0.58 1.91
N GLU A 103 13.24 -0.81 2.88
CA GLU A 103 13.43 -2.12 3.49
C GLU A 103 12.10 -2.73 3.95
N SER A 104 11.97 -4.03 3.80
CA SER A 104 10.75 -4.79 4.11
C SER A 104 11.13 -6.18 4.63
N SER A 105 10.18 -6.93 5.16
CA SER A 105 10.43 -8.32 5.57
C SER A 105 10.90 -9.20 4.40
N LEU A 106 10.44 -8.92 3.16
CA LEU A 106 10.91 -9.61 1.97
C LEU A 106 12.38 -9.31 1.67
N THR A 107 12.79 -8.04 1.68
CA THR A 107 14.17 -7.66 1.39
C THR A 107 15.14 -8.20 2.44
N ARG A 108 14.74 -8.21 3.70
CA ARG A 108 15.51 -8.82 4.79
C ARG A 108 15.58 -10.34 4.68
N ALA A 109 14.47 -11.01 4.34
CA ALA A 109 14.47 -12.45 4.13
C ALA A 109 15.41 -12.88 2.98
N LEU A 110 15.54 -12.05 1.95
CA LEU A 110 16.46 -12.24 0.83
C LEU A 110 17.91 -11.86 1.17
N GLY A 111 18.18 -11.25 2.32
CA GLY A 111 19.51 -10.73 2.68
C GLY A 111 19.98 -9.58 1.79
N ILE A 112 19.04 -8.78 1.27
CA ILE A 112 19.37 -7.61 0.44
C ILE A 112 19.86 -6.48 1.33
N ASN A 113 21.07 -6.02 1.09
CA ASN A 113 21.64 -4.88 1.81
C ASN A 113 20.99 -3.58 1.39
N THR A 114 20.87 -2.66 2.36
CA THR A 114 20.44 -1.28 2.06
C THR A 114 21.50 -0.55 1.26
N ASN A 115 21.03 0.39 0.41
CA ASN A 115 21.86 1.20 -0.51
C ASN A 115 22.56 0.40 -1.62
N GLU A 116 22.22 -0.87 -1.82
CA GLU A 116 22.75 -1.70 -2.90
C GLU A 116 21.68 -2.01 -3.96
N LEU A 117 22.14 -2.20 -5.20
CA LEU A 117 21.29 -2.65 -6.31
C LEU A 117 21.22 -4.18 -6.31
N THR A 118 19.99 -4.69 -6.17
CA THR A 118 19.76 -6.13 -6.26
C THR A 118 19.20 -6.55 -7.62
N LYS A 119 19.53 -7.77 -8.02
CA LYS A 119 18.91 -8.48 -9.14
C LYS A 119 17.96 -9.59 -8.68
N ASP A 120 17.82 -9.83 -7.38
CA ASP A 120 16.96 -10.91 -6.88
C ASP A 120 15.47 -10.59 -7.04
N LEU A 121 15.13 -9.30 -7.14
CA LEU A 121 13.78 -8.80 -7.40
C LEU A 121 13.76 -7.88 -8.62
N ILE A 122 12.72 -8.01 -9.44
CA ILE A 122 12.44 -7.12 -10.58
C ILE A 122 10.98 -6.67 -10.52
N VAL A 123 10.75 -5.36 -10.65
CA VAL A 123 9.40 -4.80 -10.76
C VAL A 123 9.04 -4.59 -12.22
N LEU A 124 7.95 -5.19 -12.63
CA LEU A 124 7.42 -5.08 -13.99
C LEU A 124 6.33 -3.99 -14.06
N ASN A 125 6.45 -3.12 -15.06
CA ASN A 125 5.38 -2.19 -15.46
C ASN A 125 4.62 -2.80 -16.64
N VAL A 126 3.31 -3.03 -16.46
CA VAL A 126 2.48 -3.73 -17.45
C VAL A 126 1.89 -2.73 -18.43
N PHE A 127 2.24 -2.86 -19.72
CA PHE A 127 1.63 -2.11 -20.81
C PHE A 127 0.85 -3.00 -21.79
N PHE A 128 1.33 -4.25 -22.00
CA PHE A 128 0.70 -5.23 -22.86
C PHE A 128 0.34 -6.48 -22.05
N PHE A 129 -0.94 -6.78 -22.02
CA PHE A 129 -1.48 -7.85 -21.18
C PHE A 129 -0.98 -9.23 -21.59
N GLN A 130 -0.93 -9.51 -22.89
CA GLN A 130 -0.47 -10.81 -23.42
C GLN A 130 0.96 -11.15 -23.00
N VAL A 131 1.87 -10.15 -23.01
CA VAL A 131 3.24 -10.34 -22.52
C VAL A 131 3.21 -10.61 -21.02
N PHE A 132 2.44 -9.83 -20.26
CA PHE A 132 2.32 -10.01 -18.81
C PHE A 132 1.76 -11.39 -18.45
N GLU A 133 0.74 -11.86 -19.17
CA GLU A 133 0.16 -13.19 -18.98
C GLU A 133 1.21 -14.30 -19.17
N SER A 134 2.01 -14.24 -20.24
CA SER A 134 3.09 -15.22 -20.46
C SER A 134 4.12 -15.18 -19.33
N LEU A 135 4.50 -13.99 -18.84
CA LEU A 135 5.47 -13.84 -17.75
C LEU A 135 4.94 -14.38 -16.41
N VAL A 136 3.66 -14.14 -16.10
CA VAL A 136 3.04 -14.68 -14.88
C VAL A 136 2.97 -16.20 -14.91
N ARG A 137 2.63 -16.76 -16.07
CA ARG A 137 2.42 -18.20 -16.25
C ARG A 137 3.72 -19.00 -16.34
N ASP A 138 4.67 -18.53 -17.13
CA ASP A 138 5.86 -19.29 -17.52
C ASP A 138 7.16 -18.72 -16.91
N GLY A 139 7.09 -17.52 -16.30
CA GLY A 139 8.26 -16.80 -15.84
C GLY A 139 9.06 -16.17 -16.99
N PHE A 140 10.30 -15.75 -16.70
CA PHE A 140 11.24 -15.25 -17.70
C PHE A 140 12.69 -15.54 -17.28
N ILE A 141 13.58 -15.45 -18.24
CA ILE A 141 15.02 -15.65 -18.04
C ILE A 141 15.73 -14.28 -18.09
N PHE A 142 16.60 -14.04 -17.13
CA PHE A 142 17.49 -12.90 -17.09
C PHE A 142 18.87 -13.33 -16.56
N GLU A 143 19.91 -13.05 -17.32
CA GLU A 143 21.28 -13.47 -17.00
C GLU A 143 21.37 -14.96 -16.58
N LYS A 144 20.73 -15.85 -17.34
CA LYS A 144 20.64 -17.30 -17.11
C LYS A 144 19.84 -17.72 -15.86
N ASN A 145 19.28 -16.79 -15.09
CA ASN A 145 18.44 -17.09 -13.95
C ASN A 145 16.96 -17.01 -14.36
N LYS A 146 16.16 -17.93 -13.85
CA LYS A 146 14.72 -17.90 -14.02
C LYS A 146 14.06 -17.03 -12.95
N TYR A 147 13.11 -16.20 -13.38
CA TYR A 147 12.29 -15.37 -12.51
C TYR A 147 10.84 -15.79 -12.61
N ILE A 148 10.17 -15.84 -11.47
CA ILE A 148 8.76 -16.20 -11.35
C ILE A 148 7.97 -15.03 -10.77
N PHE A 149 6.68 -14.99 -11.04
CA PHE A 149 5.77 -14.02 -10.46
C PHE A 149 5.65 -14.24 -8.96
N LEU A 150 5.89 -13.20 -8.16
CA LEU A 150 5.74 -13.27 -6.72
C LEU A 150 4.37 -12.74 -6.30
N THR A 151 4.10 -11.47 -6.55
CA THR A 151 2.85 -10.83 -6.09
C THR A 151 2.60 -9.48 -6.78
N ALA A 152 1.36 -9.03 -6.65
CA ALA A 152 0.94 -7.67 -6.97
C ALA A 152 -0.17 -7.24 -6.00
N SER A 153 0.09 -6.23 -5.17
CA SER A 153 -0.95 -5.66 -4.30
C SER A 153 -2.01 -4.93 -5.12
N ALA A 154 -3.19 -4.69 -4.53
CA ALA A 154 -4.26 -3.92 -5.17
C ALA A 154 -3.79 -2.52 -5.65
N GLY A 155 -2.90 -1.87 -4.88
CA GLY A 155 -2.27 -0.61 -5.29
C GLY A 155 -1.31 -0.77 -6.45
N GLN A 156 -0.53 -1.84 -6.48
CA GLN A 156 0.38 -2.17 -7.58
C GLN A 156 -0.40 -2.50 -8.85
N ILE A 157 -1.47 -3.28 -8.78
CA ILE A 157 -2.35 -3.59 -9.92
C ILE A 157 -2.92 -2.30 -10.51
N ARG A 158 -3.44 -1.38 -9.68
CA ARG A 158 -3.94 -0.08 -10.14
C ARG A 158 -2.90 0.77 -10.84
N THR A 159 -1.64 0.69 -10.42
CA THR A 159 -0.51 1.35 -11.06
C THR A 159 0.17 0.50 -12.14
N LYS A 160 -0.42 -0.65 -12.50
CA LYS A 160 0.08 -1.61 -13.49
C LYS A 160 1.49 -2.11 -13.17
N ARG A 161 1.72 -2.50 -11.93
CA ARG A 161 3.01 -3.04 -11.44
C ARG A 161 2.85 -4.43 -10.88
N ALA A 162 3.90 -5.24 -11.05
CA ALA A 162 4.00 -6.58 -10.48
C ALA A 162 5.45 -6.85 -10.05
N VAL A 163 5.63 -7.68 -9.04
CA VAL A 163 6.93 -8.05 -8.50
C VAL A 163 7.25 -9.48 -8.93
N PHE A 164 8.42 -9.64 -9.51
CA PHE A 164 9.00 -10.93 -9.87
C PHE A 164 10.24 -11.19 -9.02
N ILE A 165 10.47 -12.44 -8.71
CA ILE A 165 11.58 -12.90 -7.86
C ILE A 165 12.35 -14.01 -8.57
N ARG A 166 13.63 -14.07 -8.35
CA ARG A 166 14.46 -15.17 -8.81
C ARG A 166 14.01 -16.49 -8.16
N GLU A 167 13.76 -17.53 -8.96
CA GLU A 167 13.12 -18.79 -8.53
C GLU A 167 13.89 -19.49 -7.41
N ASP A 168 15.22 -19.58 -7.51
CA ASP A 168 16.05 -20.17 -6.46
C ASP A 168 15.96 -19.42 -5.12
N LYS A 169 15.88 -18.09 -5.19
CA LYS A 169 15.69 -17.24 -4.00
C LYS A 169 14.32 -17.41 -3.39
N TYR A 170 13.27 -17.49 -4.22
CA TYR A 170 11.91 -17.75 -3.72
C TYR A 170 11.83 -19.07 -2.97
N ASN A 171 12.39 -20.15 -3.56
CA ASN A 171 12.40 -21.47 -2.94
C ASN A 171 13.10 -21.47 -1.57
N ALA A 172 14.13 -20.65 -1.39
CA ALA A 172 14.85 -20.53 -0.12
C ALA A 172 14.05 -19.80 0.98
N ILE A 173 13.19 -18.84 0.61
CA ILE A 173 12.50 -17.97 1.59
C ILE A 173 11.00 -18.22 1.69
N GLN A 174 10.40 -19.02 0.80
CA GLN A 174 8.95 -19.23 0.72
C GLN A 174 8.32 -19.54 2.07
N LYS A 175 8.85 -20.52 2.79
CA LYS A 175 8.35 -20.91 4.11
C LYS A 175 8.43 -19.78 5.14
N LYS A 176 9.47 -18.95 5.07
CA LYS A 176 9.62 -17.78 5.95
C LYS A 176 8.56 -16.71 5.67
N ILE A 177 8.36 -16.31 4.41
CA ILE A 177 7.41 -15.24 4.07
C ILE A 177 5.95 -15.70 4.15
N MET A 178 5.69 -17.01 4.06
CA MET A 178 4.36 -17.62 4.15
C MET A 178 4.09 -18.32 5.50
N CYS A 179 4.95 -18.15 6.47
CA CYS A 179 4.83 -18.75 7.80
C CYS A 179 4.47 -20.25 7.75
N GLY A 180 5.27 -21.00 7.00
CA GLY A 180 5.12 -22.44 6.85
C GLY A 180 4.10 -22.90 5.82
N LEU A 181 3.11 -22.11 5.44
CA LEU A 181 2.12 -22.49 4.42
C LEU A 181 2.74 -22.59 3.03
N THR A 182 2.14 -23.43 2.19
CA THR A 182 2.38 -23.50 0.75
C THR A 182 1.09 -23.22 -0.02
N VAL A 183 1.21 -22.94 -1.32
CA VAL A 183 0.05 -22.75 -2.20
C VAL A 183 -0.75 -24.05 -2.32
N GLU A 184 -0.06 -25.19 -2.34
CA GLU A 184 -0.66 -26.53 -2.39
C GLU A 184 -1.52 -26.77 -1.16
N GLU A 185 -0.98 -26.53 0.06
CA GLU A 185 -1.73 -26.69 1.31
C GLU A 185 -2.97 -25.76 1.38
N ILE A 186 -2.88 -24.55 0.82
CA ILE A 186 -4.04 -23.65 0.71
C ILE A 186 -5.08 -24.23 -0.24
N ASN A 187 -4.66 -24.77 -1.40
CA ASN A 187 -5.55 -25.36 -2.38
C ASN A 187 -6.23 -26.64 -1.84
N ASP A 188 -5.48 -27.49 -1.15
CA ASP A 188 -6.01 -28.72 -0.52
C ASP A 188 -7.09 -28.43 0.53
N LYS A 189 -7.02 -27.26 1.17
CA LYS A 189 -8.02 -26.75 2.12
C LYS A 189 -9.15 -25.96 1.49
N GLY A 190 -9.37 -26.11 0.18
CA GLY A 190 -10.46 -25.46 -0.57
C GLY A 190 -10.07 -24.19 -1.33
N GLY A 191 -8.79 -23.82 -1.32
CA GLY A 191 -8.28 -22.65 -2.01
C GLY A 191 -8.78 -21.32 -1.46
N MET A 192 -8.37 -20.23 -2.08
CA MET A 192 -8.86 -18.90 -1.76
C MET A 192 -8.91 -18.01 -3.02
N ASN A 193 -9.60 -16.88 -2.91
CA ASN A 193 -9.62 -15.89 -3.97
C ASN A 193 -8.20 -15.38 -4.28
N PRO A 194 -7.70 -15.53 -5.53
CA PRO A 194 -6.34 -15.16 -5.89
C PRO A 194 -5.99 -13.70 -5.60
N ASN A 195 -6.95 -12.78 -5.78
CA ASN A 195 -6.72 -11.35 -5.49
C ASN A 195 -6.50 -11.10 -4.00
N LYS A 196 -7.23 -11.81 -3.13
CA LYS A 196 -7.02 -11.74 -1.67
C LYS A 196 -5.68 -12.35 -1.29
N PHE A 197 -5.32 -13.52 -1.85
CA PHE A 197 -4.03 -14.16 -1.62
C PHE A 197 -2.87 -13.23 -1.99
N LEU A 198 -2.88 -12.69 -3.21
CA LEU A 198 -1.83 -11.77 -3.68
C LEU A 198 -1.74 -10.50 -2.82
N ALA A 199 -2.88 -9.95 -2.39
CA ALA A 199 -2.91 -8.77 -1.53
C ALA A 199 -2.35 -9.06 -0.12
N TYR A 200 -2.58 -10.27 0.40
CA TYR A 200 -2.05 -10.67 1.71
C TYR A 200 -0.57 -11.06 1.63
N LEU A 201 -0.15 -11.76 0.59
CA LEU A 201 1.27 -12.05 0.35
C LEU A 201 2.07 -10.76 0.16
N ALA A 202 1.49 -9.75 -0.50
CA ALA A 202 2.13 -8.46 -0.71
C ALA A 202 2.44 -7.69 0.60
N LEU A 203 1.96 -8.13 1.75
CA LEU A 203 2.32 -7.55 3.05
C LEU A 203 3.83 -7.65 3.31
N CYS A 204 4.50 -8.69 2.81
CA CYS A 204 5.95 -8.84 2.92
C CYS A 204 6.74 -7.74 2.18
N ASN A 205 6.12 -7.04 1.21
CA ASN A 205 6.70 -5.89 0.50
C ASN A 205 6.42 -4.54 1.20
N SER A 206 5.69 -4.54 2.30
CA SER A 206 5.43 -3.31 3.04
C SER A 206 6.73 -2.78 3.64
N ALA A 207 6.96 -1.48 3.49
CA ALA A 207 8.05 -0.80 4.16
C ALA A 207 7.88 -0.93 5.68
N THR A 208 8.84 -1.57 6.35
CA THR A 208 8.72 -1.94 7.77
C THR A 208 10.05 -1.92 8.48
N ASP A 209 10.01 -1.53 9.75
CA ASP A 209 11.08 -1.77 10.72
C ASP A 209 10.79 -3.06 11.50
N VAL A 210 11.84 -3.75 11.93
CA VAL A 210 11.72 -4.96 12.76
C VAL A 210 11.25 -4.57 14.16
N TRP A 211 10.37 -5.40 14.73
CA TRP A 211 9.95 -5.28 16.12
C TRP A 211 10.69 -6.33 16.95
N GLU A 212 11.88 -5.96 17.42
CA GLU A 212 12.84 -6.88 18.05
C GLU A 212 12.32 -7.45 19.39
N ASP A 213 11.58 -6.64 20.16
CA ASP A 213 11.08 -7.01 21.49
C ASP A 213 9.75 -7.80 21.43
N PHE A 214 9.25 -8.13 20.25
CA PHE A 214 8.00 -8.86 20.10
C PHE A 214 8.17 -10.35 20.44
N ASP A 215 7.38 -10.81 21.39
CA ASP A 215 7.31 -12.22 21.78
C ASP A 215 5.96 -12.84 21.33
N ILE A 216 6.01 -13.68 20.30
CA ILE A 216 4.83 -14.34 19.74
C ILE A 216 4.14 -15.28 20.75
N ASP A 217 4.88 -15.84 21.73
CA ASP A 217 4.30 -16.73 22.72
C ASP A 217 3.39 -16.01 23.72
N ARG A 218 3.56 -14.70 23.85
CA ARG A 218 2.72 -13.82 24.67
C ARG A 218 1.54 -13.23 23.90
N SER A 219 1.08 -13.89 22.85
CA SER A 219 0.02 -13.41 21.99
C SER A 219 -1.13 -14.41 21.87
N ILE A 220 -2.34 -13.86 21.70
CA ILE A 220 -3.54 -14.62 21.35
C ILE A 220 -4.29 -13.92 20.23
N VAL A 221 -5.19 -14.65 19.57
CA VAL A 221 -6.12 -14.10 18.57
C VAL A 221 -7.54 -14.42 19.02
N VAL A 222 -8.35 -13.38 19.24
CA VAL A 222 -9.75 -13.50 19.69
C VAL A 222 -10.71 -13.10 18.58
N ASP A 223 -11.99 -13.43 18.70
CA ASP A 223 -13.00 -12.96 17.76
C ASP A 223 -13.13 -11.43 17.83
N ASP A 224 -13.57 -10.83 16.72
CA ASP A 224 -13.86 -9.41 16.69
C ASP A 224 -15.09 -9.09 17.54
N PHE A 225 -15.08 -7.92 18.18
CA PHE A 225 -16.27 -7.41 18.83
C PHE A 225 -17.21 -6.85 17.77
N GLU A 226 -18.39 -7.41 17.66
CA GLU A 226 -19.42 -7.05 16.70
C GLU A 226 -20.76 -6.84 17.40
N THR A 227 -21.55 -5.91 16.89
CA THR A 227 -22.94 -5.68 17.33
C THR A 227 -23.87 -5.70 16.13
N ASP A 228 -25.02 -6.32 16.29
CA ASP A 228 -26.05 -6.34 15.26
C ASP A 228 -26.94 -5.10 15.39
N VAL A 229 -27.05 -4.36 14.29
CA VAL A 229 -27.88 -3.15 14.21
C VAL A 229 -28.93 -3.34 13.12
N LEU A 230 -30.20 -3.11 13.50
CA LEU A 230 -31.31 -3.06 12.54
C LEU A 230 -31.33 -1.68 11.88
N GLY A 231 -31.30 -1.63 10.55
CA GLY A 231 -31.32 -0.39 9.81
C GLY A 231 -31.60 -0.56 8.32
N GLU A 232 -31.88 0.55 7.67
CA GLU A 232 -32.06 0.59 6.22
C GLU A 232 -30.70 0.54 5.51
N VAL A 233 -30.49 -0.47 4.69
CA VAL A 233 -29.28 -0.65 3.88
C VAL A 233 -29.61 -0.76 2.41
N ASP A 234 -28.66 -0.35 1.57
CA ASP A 234 -28.72 -0.58 0.13
C ASP A 234 -28.28 -2.02 -0.17
N HIS A 235 -29.25 -2.85 -0.47
CA HIS A 235 -29.03 -4.25 -0.84
C HIS A 235 -28.90 -4.37 -2.35
N ILE A 236 -27.77 -4.97 -2.80
CA ILE A 236 -27.52 -5.25 -4.21
C ILE A 236 -28.00 -6.68 -4.51
N ASP A 237 -28.97 -6.82 -5.39
CA ASP A 237 -29.37 -8.13 -5.89
C ASP A 237 -28.23 -8.79 -6.67
N SER A 238 -27.88 -10.02 -6.31
CA SER A 238 -26.74 -10.72 -6.89
C SER A 238 -26.92 -11.17 -8.35
N VAL A 239 -28.16 -11.15 -8.87
CA VAL A 239 -28.49 -11.60 -10.22
C VAL A 239 -28.77 -10.40 -11.15
N THR A 240 -29.60 -9.45 -10.68
CA THR A 240 -30.00 -8.29 -11.49
C THR A 240 -29.06 -7.10 -11.31
N TYR A 241 -28.26 -7.07 -10.24
CA TYR A 241 -27.43 -5.94 -9.79
C TYR A 241 -28.23 -4.66 -9.50
N GLU A 242 -29.55 -4.79 -9.30
CA GLU A 242 -30.39 -3.68 -8.87
C GLU A 242 -30.16 -3.38 -7.38
N ILE A 243 -30.21 -2.10 -7.03
CA ILE A 243 -30.06 -1.65 -5.65
C ILE A 243 -31.44 -1.42 -5.07
N HIS A 244 -31.77 -2.17 -4.02
CA HIS A 244 -33.03 -2.03 -3.29
C HIS A 244 -32.76 -1.64 -1.85
N ARG A 245 -33.38 -0.57 -1.38
CA ARG A 245 -33.31 -0.19 0.01
C ARG A 245 -34.24 -1.07 0.84
N LYS A 246 -33.72 -1.72 1.85
CA LYS A 246 -34.50 -2.56 2.76
C LYS A 246 -33.95 -2.50 4.17
N GLU A 247 -34.86 -2.65 5.14
CA GLU A 247 -34.50 -2.83 6.54
C GLU A 247 -33.96 -4.25 6.74
N THR A 248 -32.74 -4.36 7.31
CA THR A 248 -32.12 -5.64 7.62
C THR A 248 -31.19 -5.48 8.82
N SER A 249 -30.97 -6.58 9.54
CA SER A 249 -29.91 -6.62 10.55
C SER A 249 -28.57 -6.68 9.86
N THR A 250 -27.63 -5.82 10.29
CA THR A 250 -26.27 -5.76 9.78
C THR A 250 -25.32 -5.78 10.96
N SER A 251 -24.36 -6.70 10.94
CA SER A 251 -23.30 -6.73 11.95
C SER A 251 -22.29 -5.62 11.69
N ILE A 252 -22.00 -4.86 12.73
CA ILE A 252 -21.00 -3.77 12.73
C ILE A 252 -19.78 -4.25 13.49
N PRO A 253 -18.63 -4.50 12.81
CA PRO A 253 -17.40 -4.89 13.46
C PRO A 253 -16.71 -3.66 14.08
N HIS A 254 -16.68 -3.56 15.41
CA HIS A 254 -16.04 -2.46 16.13
C HIS A 254 -14.51 -2.58 16.13
N THR A 255 -13.96 -3.79 16.14
CA THR A 255 -12.51 -4.06 16.21
C THR A 255 -11.88 -4.46 14.89
N ASP A 256 -12.52 -4.18 13.74
CA ASP A 256 -11.97 -4.57 12.43
C ASP A 256 -10.54 -4.05 12.23
N GLY A 257 -9.59 -4.98 12.21
CA GLY A 257 -8.17 -4.69 12.02
C GLY A 257 -7.48 -4.03 13.22
N CYS A 258 -8.11 -4.04 14.40
CA CYS A 258 -7.60 -3.44 15.63
C CYS A 258 -7.57 -4.44 16.77
N GLY A 259 -6.45 -4.50 17.48
CA GLY A 259 -6.26 -5.24 18.71
C GLY A 259 -5.61 -4.36 19.77
N MET A 260 -5.22 -4.94 20.90
CA MET A 260 -4.62 -4.21 22.02
C MET A 260 -3.35 -4.86 22.53
N MET A 261 -2.51 -4.08 23.20
CA MET A 261 -1.24 -4.53 23.76
C MET A 261 -0.83 -3.75 25.00
N LEU A 262 0.05 -4.34 25.79
CA LEU A 262 0.61 -3.72 27.00
C LEU A 262 1.86 -2.87 26.75
N ASP A 263 2.42 -2.88 25.52
CA ASP A 263 3.54 -1.99 25.18
C ASP A 263 3.11 -0.52 25.25
N ASP A 264 4.06 0.35 25.50
CA ASP A 264 3.84 1.80 25.68
C ASP A 264 3.65 2.60 24.38
N THR A 265 3.82 1.97 23.22
CA THR A 265 3.78 2.65 21.92
C THR A 265 2.88 1.92 20.93
N THR A 266 1.77 2.51 20.56
CA THR A 266 0.83 2.00 19.54
C THR A 266 1.54 1.79 18.20
N ARG A 267 1.32 0.62 17.58
CA ARG A 267 2.02 0.17 16.37
C ARG A 267 1.05 -0.32 15.30
N MET A 268 1.31 0.04 14.06
CA MET A 268 0.69 -0.61 12.91
C MET A 268 1.56 -1.79 12.46
N VAL A 269 1.14 -2.99 12.82
CA VAL A 269 1.97 -4.21 12.74
C VAL A 269 1.84 -4.94 11.42
N ARG A 270 2.90 -5.70 11.08
CA ARG A 270 2.98 -6.60 9.95
C ARG A 270 3.75 -7.86 10.35
N LEU A 271 3.05 -8.98 10.36
CA LEU A 271 3.63 -10.32 10.43
C LEU A 271 3.14 -11.10 9.19
N PRO A 272 3.70 -12.25 8.87
CA PRO A 272 3.11 -13.10 7.83
C PRO A 272 1.63 -13.34 8.11
N TRP A 273 0.78 -12.96 7.18
CA TRP A 273 -0.70 -13.06 7.25
C TRP A 273 -1.40 -12.23 8.33
N VAL A 274 -0.65 -11.52 9.19
CA VAL A 274 -1.23 -10.65 10.23
C VAL A 274 -0.95 -9.19 9.91
N LYS A 275 -1.99 -8.36 9.92
CA LYS A 275 -1.88 -6.92 9.74
C LYS A 275 -2.94 -6.19 10.54
N GLY A 276 -2.59 -5.06 11.08
CA GLY A 276 -3.55 -4.19 11.76
C GLY A 276 -2.87 -3.24 12.72
N LEU A 277 -3.69 -2.63 13.53
CA LEU A 277 -3.27 -1.74 14.59
C LEU A 277 -3.25 -2.51 15.91
N LEU A 278 -2.17 -2.46 16.65
CA LEU A 278 -2.12 -2.81 18.06
C LEU A 278 -2.03 -1.52 18.87
N VAL A 279 -3.06 -1.26 19.66
CA VAL A 279 -3.18 -0.06 20.47
C VAL A 279 -2.72 -0.35 21.87
N THR A 280 -1.91 0.54 22.41
CA THR A 280 -1.53 0.51 23.82
C THR A 280 -2.77 0.70 24.69
N PHE A 281 -3.10 -0.32 25.48
CA PHE A 281 -4.22 -0.27 26.41
C PHE A 281 -3.91 -1.15 27.64
N PRO A 282 -4.06 -0.64 28.88
CA PRO A 282 -3.72 -1.36 30.10
C PRO A 282 -4.82 -2.36 30.49
N PHE A 283 -5.02 -3.39 29.68
CA PHE A 283 -6.04 -4.41 29.95
C PHE A 283 -5.69 -5.29 31.17
N ASP A 284 -4.42 -5.38 31.53
CA ASP A 284 -3.97 -6.00 32.78
C ASP A 284 -4.57 -5.30 34.00
N ARG A 285 -4.55 -3.98 34.02
CA ARG A 285 -5.19 -3.16 35.06
C ARG A 285 -6.71 -3.36 35.05
N PHE A 286 -7.35 -3.42 33.88
CA PHE A 286 -8.78 -3.73 33.77
C PHE A 286 -9.10 -5.09 34.41
N ILE A 287 -8.30 -6.13 34.11
CA ILE A 287 -8.47 -7.47 34.65
C ILE A 287 -8.31 -7.47 36.19
N GLU A 288 -7.34 -6.73 36.72
CA GLU A 288 -7.14 -6.61 38.17
C GLU A 288 -8.33 -5.92 38.85
N GLU A 289 -8.79 -4.80 38.30
CA GLU A 289 -9.84 -3.98 38.92
C GLU A 289 -11.28 -4.54 38.72
N LYS A 290 -11.55 -5.20 37.60
CA LYS A 290 -12.92 -5.63 37.23
C LYS A 290 -13.12 -7.14 37.27
N CYS A 291 -12.04 -7.93 37.08
CA CYS A 291 -12.14 -9.39 37.01
C CYS A 291 -11.49 -10.08 38.20
N ASN A 292 -11.13 -9.33 39.27
CA ASN A 292 -10.41 -9.87 40.45
C ASN A 292 -9.13 -10.64 40.08
N GLY A 293 -8.39 -10.17 39.08
CA GLY A 293 -7.16 -10.75 38.61
C GLY A 293 -7.29 -12.09 37.87
N LYS A 294 -8.49 -12.45 37.41
CA LYS A 294 -8.73 -13.68 36.65
C LYS A 294 -9.46 -13.35 35.35
N ALA A 295 -8.84 -13.72 34.23
CA ALA A 295 -9.45 -13.52 32.91
C ALA A 295 -9.18 -14.72 32.02
N ILE A 296 -10.22 -15.49 31.74
CA ILE A 296 -10.18 -16.60 30.77
C ILE A 296 -10.90 -16.09 29.51
N VAL A 297 -10.22 -16.12 28.39
CA VAL A 297 -10.75 -15.77 27.08
C VAL A 297 -10.62 -16.96 26.13
N TYR A 298 -11.47 -17.02 25.12
CA TYR A 298 -11.39 -18.06 24.09
C TYR A 298 -10.74 -17.49 22.83
N ASP A 299 -9.80 -18.24 22.26
CA ASP A 299 -9.24 -17.87 20.96
C ASP A 299 -10.26 -18.17 19.84
N ILE A 300 -9.93 -17.72 18.61
CA ILE A 300 -10.80 -17.94 17.44
C ILE A 300 -10.99 -19.43 17.06
N TYR A 301 -10.29 -20.33 17.69
CA TYR A 301 -10.40 -21.79 17.53
C TYR A 301 -11.15 -22.47 18.69
N GLY A 302 -11.60 -21.69 19.67
CA GLY A 302 -12.36 -22.15 20.82
C GLY A 302 -11.52 -22.68 21.99
N ASN A 303 -10.20 -22.46 21.99
CA ASN A 303 -9.34 -22.83 23.10
C ASN A 303 -9.37 -21.77 24.20
N PRO A 304 -9.49 -22.17 25.49
CA PRO A 304 -9.44 -21.25 26.61
C PRO A 304 -8.00 -20.84 26.94
N HIS A 305 -7.78 -19.55 27.19
CA HIS A 305 -6.51 -18.96 27.62
C HIS A 305 -6.69 -18.16 28.90
N ASP A 306 -5.85 -18.40 29.89
CA ASP A 306 -5.76 -17.58 31.09
C ASP A 306 -4.75 -16.44 30.83
N VAL A 307 -5.28 -15.27 30.51
CA VAL A 307 -4.49 -14.09 30.07
C VAL A 307 -3.40 -13.74 31.08
N VAL A 308 -3.68 -13.88 32.38
CA VAL A 308 -2.73 -13.55 33.45
C VAL A 308 -1.65 -14.62 33.60
N LYS A 309 -2.05 -15.91 33.68
CA LYS A 309 -1.09 -17.00 33.88
C LYS A 309 -0.19 -17.22 32.67
N GLU A 310 -0.73 -17.06 31.47
CA GLU A 310 0.02 -17.17 30.23
C GLU A 310 0.81 -15.89 29.91
N ASN A 311 0.67 -14.85 30.76
CA ASN A 311 1.37 -13.60 30.62
C ASN A 311 1.17 -12.95 29.23
N ILE A 312 -0.08 -12.97 28.76
CA ILE A 312 -0.45 -12.43 27.45
C ILE A 312 -0.21 -10.93 27.43
N LYS A 313 0.46 -10.47 26.39
CA LYS A 313 0.83 -9.07 26.17
C LYS A 313 0.20 -8.48 24.92
N TYR A 314 -0.13 -9.34 23.96
CA TYR A 314 -0.66 -8.96 22.65
C TYR A 314 -1.95 -9.70 22.37
N ILE A 315 -3.04 -8.97 22.22
CA ILE A 315 -4.36 -9.50 21.86
C ILE A 315 -4.69 -9.02 20.45
N PHE A 316 -4.58 -9.94 19.50
CA PHE A 316 -5.01 -9.73 18.12
C PHE A 316 -6.48 -10.08 17.96
N THR A 317 -7.12 -9.54 16.92
CA THR A 317 -8.46 -9.95 16.53
C THR A 317 -8.42 -10.79 15.25
N LYS A 318 -9.47 -11.56 15.01
CA LYS A 318 -9.62 -12.43 13.84
C LYS A 318 -9.49 -11.66 12.52
N SER A 319 -10.04 -10.46 12.46
CA SER A 319 -9.92 -9.59 11.30
C SER A 319 -8.48 -9.20 10.97
N GLN A 320 -7.57 -9.23 11.94
CA GLN A 320 -6.15 -9.00 11.72
C GLN A 320 -5.45 -10.22 11.12
N PHE A 321 -5.87 -11.45 11.45
CA PHE A 321 -5.26 -12.70 10.99
C PHE A 321 -5.91 -13.22 9.72
N LYS A 322 -5.37 -12.87 8.55
CA LYS A 322 -6.01 -13.02 7.24
C LYS A 322 -6.14 -14.44 6.72
N LEU A 323 -5.27 -15.38 7.15
CA LEU A 323 -5.28 -16.79 6.77
C LEU A 323 -5.54 -17.73 7.96
N TRP A 324 -6.27 -17.25 8.95
CA TRP A 324 -6.55 -18.01 10.17
C TRP A 324 -7.14 -19.40 9.91
N ASN A 325 -8.02 -19.55 8.93
CA ASN A 325 -8.69 -20.80 8.58
C ASN A 325 -7.80 -21.85 7.90
N TYR A 326 -6.56 -21.48 7.53
CA TYR A 326 -5.57 -22.41 6.99
C TYR A 326 -4.63 -22.99 8.07
N TYR A 327 -4.69 -22.50 9.29
CA TYR A 327 -4.00 -23.06 10.44
C TYR A 327 -5.00 -23.79 11.34
N PRO A 328 -4.63 -24.94 11.91
CA PRO A 328 -5.54 -25.67 12.82
C PRO A 328 -5.66 -25.00 14.19
N SER A 329 -4.71 -24.16 14.59
CA SER A 329 -4.71 -23.43 15.86
C SER A 329 -3.73 -22.26 15.80
N TRP A 330 -3.86 -21.32 16.75
CA TRP A 330 -2.89 -20.25 16.93
C TRP A 330 -1.51 -20.78 17.36
N GLU A 331 -1.47 -21.86 18.16
CA GLU A 331 -0.24 -22.55 18.54
C GLU A 331 0.51 -23.13 17.33
N CYS A 332 -0.22 -23.65 16.34
CA CYS A 332 0.40 -24.09 15.09
C CYS A 332 1.05 -22.91 14.35
N TYR A 333 0.37 -21.77 14.26
CA TYR A 333 0.95 -20.56 13.65
C TYR A 333 2.20 -20.11 14.41
N LYS A 334 2.17 -20.02 15.75
CA LYS A 334 3.33 -19.65 16.59
C LYS A 334 4.51 -20.61 16.37
N THR A 335 4.24 -21.89 16.28
CA THR A 335 5.25 -22.93 16.01
C THR A 335 5.90 -22.71 14.64
N GLN A 336 5.10 -22.49 13.59
CA GLN A 336 5.62 -22.19 12.26
C GLN A 336 6.38 -20.86 12.21
N PHE A 337 5.86 -19.84 12.90
CA PHE A 337 6.51 -18.53 12.99
C PHE A 337 7.94 -18.65 13.54
N LYS A 338 8.12 -19.42 14.62
CA LYS A 338 9.44 -19.67 15.23
C LYS A 338 10.31 -20.56 14.37
N ALA A 339 9.78 -21.69 13.86
CA ALA A 339 10.53 -22.66 13.07
C ALA A 339 11.14 -22.05 11.80
N TRP A 340 10.42 -21.13 11.13
CA TRP A 340 10.88 -20.48 9.92
C TRP A 340 11.52 -19.11 10.18
N GLN A 341 11.75 -18.75 11.45
CA GLN A 341 12.36 -17.47 11.84
C GLN A 341 11.65 -16.29 11.15
N CYS A 342 10.31 -16.31 11.19
CA CYS A 342 9.52 -15.22 10.68
C CYS A 342 9.76 -13.93 11.48
N GLU A 343 9.51 -12.78 10.88
CA GLU A 343 9.72 -11.49 11.52
C GLU A 343 8.40 -10.82 11.91
N ALA A 344 8.33 -10.31 13.12
CA ALA A 344 7.36 -9.29 13.49
C ALA A 344 7.90 -7.92 13.11
N CYS A 345 7.07 -7.12 12.45
CA CYS A 345 7.45 -5.81 11.95
C CYS A 345 6.33 -4.80 12.20
N TYR A 346 6.68 -3.51 12.11
CA TYR A 346 5.71 -2.43 12.10
C TYR A 346 6.02 -1.43 10.98
N CYS A 347 4.97 -0.83 10.41
CA CYS A 347 5.12 0.17 9.36
C CYS A 347 4.92 1.60 9.85
N ASN A 348 4.17 1.79 10.93
CA ASN A 348 3.97 3.08 11.60
C ASN A 348 3.90 2.88 13.11
N ILE A 349 4.36 3.89 13.83
CA ILE A 349 4.22 4.03 15.28
C ILE A 349 3.47 5.32 15.59
N GLU A 350 2.99 5.46 16.81
CA GLU A 350 2.48 6.72 17.31
C GLU A 350 3.63 7.74 17.42
N GLU A 351 3.48 8.89 16.77
CA GLU A 351 4.48 9.94 16.78
C GLU A 351 4.03 11.10 17.68
N PRO A 352 4.91 11.65 18.52
CA PRO A 352 4.57 12.76 19.42
C PRO A 352 4.33 14.07 18.66
N PHE A 353 4.94 14.23 17.49
CA PHE A 353 4.77 15.39 16.62
C PHE A 353 4.23 14.97 15.26
N ILE A 354 3.07 15.51 14.91
CA ILE A 354 2.41 15.22 13.64
C ILE A 354 2.36 16.49 12.80
N PRO A 355 2.93 16.48 11.59
CA PRO A 355 2.86 17.61 10.68
C PRO A 355 1.42 17.87 10.24
N LYS A 356 1.16 19.04 9.66
CA LYS A 356 -0.14 19.45 9.16
C LYS A 356 -0.78 18.38 8.28
N ALA A 357 -2.04 18.06 8.56
CA ALA A 357 -2.78 17.04 7.85
C ALA A 357 -3.20 17.50 6.44
N LYS A 358 -3.42 16.51 5.57
CA LYS A 358 -4.05 16.71 4.26
C LYS A 358 -5.23 15.75 4.15
N ILE A 359 -6.39 16.27 3.76
CA ILE A 359 -7.50 15.41 3.35
C ILE A 359 -7.18 14.75 2.02
N ASN A 360 -7.91 13.69 1.70
CA ASN A 360 -7.85 13.02 0.41
C ASN A 360 -9.21 13.08 -0.29
N TYR A 361 -9.25 12.65 -1.56
CA TYR A 361 -10.49 12.66 -2.34
C TYR A 361 -11.58 11.74 -1.74
N GLN A 362 -11.19 10.68 -1.05
CA GLN A 362 -12.15 9.73 -0.43
C GLN A 362 -12.99 10.42 0.63
N MET A 363 -12.38 11.27 1.45
CA MET A 363 -13.11 12.08 2.42
C MET A 363 -14.05 13.07 1.73
N LEU A 364 -13.62 13.71 0.63
CA LEU A 364 -14.48 14.62 -0.13
C LEU A 364 -15.65 13.88 -0.80
N GLN A 365 -15.46 12.64 -1.22
CA GLN A 365 -16.52 11.82 -1.82
C GLN A 365 -17.64 11.44 -0.83
N THR A 366 -17.36 11.40 0.47
CA THR A 366 -18.37 11.11 1.49
C THR A 366 -19.26 12.34 1.83
N LEU A 367 -18.88 13.52 1.35
CA LEU A 367 -19.61 14.78 1.55
C LEU A 367 -20.55 15.02 0.36
N SER A 368 -21.78 14.50 0.43
CA SER A 368 -22.74 14.56 -0.69
C SER A 368 -23.25 15.98 -0.97
N ASP A 369 -23.32 16.85 0.05
CA ASP A 369 -23.98 18.17 -0.04
C ASP A 369 -23.01 19.35 0.02
N ILE A 370 -21.72 19.13 -0.27
CA ILE A 370 -20.71 20.19 -0.26
C ILE A 370 -20.96 21.22 -1.37
N LYS A 371 -21.02 22.50 -1.01
CA LYS A 371 -21.23 23.61 -1.93
C LYS A 371 -19.91 24.17 -2.44
N ASP A 372 -19.94 24.82 -3.61
CA ASP A 372 -18.75 25.44 -4.23
C ASP A 372 -18.02 26.41 -3.29
N VAL A 373 -18.75 27.19 -2.51
CA VAL A 373 -18.19 28.14 -1.51
C VAL A 373 -17.40 27.40 -0.42
N GLU A 374 -17.85 26.21 -0.01
CA GLU A 374 -17.16 25.40 0.98
C GLU A 374 -15.92 24.77 0.38
N ILE A 375 -15.98 24.32 -0.88
CA ILE A 375 -14.82 23.83 -1.64
C ILE A 375 -13.76 24.94 -1.78
N GLU A 376 -14.16 26.16 -2.12
CA GLU A 376 -13.25 27.31 -2.18
C GLU A 376 -12.60 27.60 -0.82
N ARG A 377 -13.37 27.52 0.27
CA ARG A 377 -12.86 27.69 1.64
C ARG A 377 -11.82 26.64 1.99
N ILE A 378 -12.08 25.36 1.70
CA ILE A 378 -11.17 24.23 1.99
C ILE A 378 -9.90 24.31 1.12
N THR A 379 -10.03 24.73 -0.13
CA THR A 379 -8.89 24.81 -1.07
C THR A 379 -7.99 26.01 -0.84
N ARG A 380 -8.51 27.11 -0.29
CA ARG A 380 -7.83 28.41 -0.15
C ARG A 380 -6.41 28.27 0.41
N LYS A 381 -6.26 27.60 1.55
CA LYS A 381 -4.96 27.39 2.20
C LYS A 381 -3.95 26.69 1.31
N THR A 382 -4.40 25.65 0.58
CA THR A 382 -3.53 24.89 -0.33
C THR A 382 -3.08 25.75 -1.51
N VAL A 383 -3.98 26.56 -2.08
CA VAL A 383 -3.69 27.48 -3.18
C VAL A 383 -2.70 28.55 -2.73
N GLU A 384 -2.93 29.16 -1.57
CA GLU A 384 -2.02 30.16 -0.99
C GLU A 384 -0.62 29.58 -0.74
N GLU A 385 -0.52 28.40 -0.14
CA GLU A 385 0.78 27.74 0.10
C GLU A 385 1.52 27.44 -1.22
N ILE A 386 0.82 26.93 -2.25
CA ILE A 386 1.41 26.65 -3.56
C ILE A 386 1.89 27.93 -4.25
N ASN A 387 1.15 29.03 -4.12
CA ASN A 387 1.52 30.32 -4.71
C ASN A 387 2.72 30.98 -4.02
N LYS A 388 2.93 30.69 -2.73
CA LYS A 388 4.10 31.18 -1.97
C LYS A 388 5.40 30.45 -2.31
N ILE A 389 5.33 29.24 -2.94
CA ILE A 389 6.53 28.47 -3.29
C ILE A 389 7.42 29.27 -4.25
N GLY A 390 8.67 29.48 -3.84
CA GLY A 390 9.68 30.24 -4.57
C GLY A 390 9.64 31.75 -4.33
N ASN A 391 8.58 32.29 -3.72
CA ASN A 391 8.42 33.70 -3.40
C ASN A 391 8.56 33.97 -1.89
N ASP A 392 8.09 33.05 -1.06
CA ASP A 392 8.24 33.12 0.39
C ASP A 392 9.25 32.05 0.86
N PHE A 393 10.31 32.52 1.49
CA PHE A 393 11.45 31.69 1.90
C PHE A 393 11.02 30.64 2.93
N GLN A 394 10.32 31.03 4.00
CA GLN A 394 9.96 30.13 5.08
C GLN A 394 8.98 29.05 4.61
N THR A 395 7.98 29.41 3.81
CA THR A 395 7.05 28.46 3.21
C THR A 395 7.77 27.50 2.28
N THR A 396 8.72 27.98 1.50
CA THR A 396 9.51 27.14 0.59
C THR A 396 10.37 26.14 1.34
N MET A 397 11.10 26.58 2.38
CA MET A 397 11.90 25.70 3.24
C MET A 397 11.04 24.62 3.90
N ARG A 398 9.90 25.02 4.46
CA ARG A 398 8.95 24.10 5.10
C ARG A 398 8.41 23.04 4.13
N ILE A 399 8.04 23.47 2.91
CA ILE A 399 7.50 22.54 1.90
C ILE A 399 8.57 21.57 1.38
N LEU A 400 9.82 22.02 1.30
CA LEU A 400 10.95 21.16 0.94
C LEU A 400 11.44 20.26 2.10
N GLY A 401 10.88 20.43 3.31
CA GLY A 401 11.27 19.68 4.49
C GLY A 401 12.63 20.07 5.07
N ALA A 402 13.18 21.21 4.66
CA ALA A 402 14.41 21.79 5.20
C ALA A 402 14.10 22.63 6.45
N THR A 403 13.81 21.95 7.55
CA THR A 403 13.37 22.56 8.82
C THR A 403 14.06 21.90 9.99
N SER A 404 14.23 22.63 11.09
CA SER A 404 14.90 22.14 12.32
C SER A 404 14.20 20.95 13.01
N TYR A 405 12.91 20.75 12.74
CA TYR A 405 12.15 19.61 13.27
C TYR A 405 12.17 18.37 12.36
N ASN A 406 12.83 18.44 11.19
CA ASN A 406 13.09 17.27 10.37
C ASN A 406 14.29 16.51 10.98
N GLN A 407 14.03 15.39 11.65
CA GLN A 407 15.06 14.61 12.32
C GLN A 407 16.00 13.86 11.37
N THR A 408 15.58 13.66 10.11
CA THR A 408 16.34 12.91 9.09
C THR A 408 16.44 13.69 7.77
N PRO A 409 17.03 14.91 7.78
CA PRO A 409 17.16 15.69 6.56
C PRO A 409 18.16 15.03 5.60
N ASN A 410 17.80 14.94 4.32
CA ASN A 410 18.72 14.50 3.29
C ASN A 410 19.76 15.59 2.96
N TYR A 411 20.80 15.26 2.18
CA TYR A 411 21.88 16.19 1.85
C TYR A 411 21.39 17.50 1.17
N PHE A 412 20.36 17.40 0.34
CA PHE A 412 19.71 18.58 -0.28
C PHE A 412 19.10 19.49 0.79
N GLN A 413 18.35 18.93 1.73
CA GLN A 413 17.72 19.67 2.82
C GLN A 413 18.75 20.24 3.79
N GLN A 414 19.78 19.48 4.13
CA GLN A 414 20.90 19.96 4.94
C GLN A 414 21.63 21.12 4.27
N GLY A 415 21.94 20.99 2.97
CA GLY A 415 22.54 22.05 2.17
C GLY A 415 21.75 23.35 2.19
N LEU A 416 20.42 23.26 2.00
CA LEU A 416 19.53 24.44 2.06
C LEU A 416 19.48 25.08 3.46
N MET A 417 19.53 24.27 4.53
CA MET A 417 19.53 24.77 5.91
C MET A 417 20.83 25.51 6.23
N LEU A 418 21.95 25.04 5.71
CA LEU A 418 23.27 25.66 5.91
C LEU A 418 23.50 26.87 5.01
N TYR A 419 23.05 26.80 3.75
CA TYR A 419 23.27 27.85 2.75
C TYR A 419 22.03 28.08 1.89
N PRO A 420 21.11 28.94 2.34
CA PRO A 420 19.84 29.22 1.66
C PRO A 420 19.99 29.77 0.24
N GLU A 421 21.11 30.41 -0.11
CA GLU A 421 21.38 30.94 -1.45
C GLU A 421 21.40 29.86 -2.55
N LEU A 422 21.50 28.58 -2.17
CA LEU A 422 21.35 27.45 -3.09
C LEU A 422 20.03 27.47 -3.87
N PHE A 423 19.00 28.18 -3.41
CA PHE A 423 17.77 28.40 -4.18
C PHE A 423 18.00 29.10 -5.53
N ARG A 424 19.13 29.80 -5.71
CA ARG A 424 19.47 30.47 -6.95
C ARG A 424 20.11 29.55 -7.99
N ASP A 425 20.61 28.42 -7.56
CA ASP A 425 21.18 27.38 -8.42
C ASP A 425 20.13 26.70 -9.32
N SER A 426 20.56 26.27 -10.51
CA SER A 426 19.68 25.65 -11.51
C SER A 426 19.05 24.35 -11.02
N TYR A 427 19.82 23.50 -10.34
CA TYR A 427 19.35 22.22 -9.79
C TYR A 427 18.25 22.42 -8.73
N HIS A 428 18.45 23.37 -7.81
CA HIS A 428 17.47 23.68 -6.79
C HIS A 428 16.20 24.30 -7.36
N LYS A 429 16.32 25.16 -8.40
CA LYS A 429 15.18 25.68 -9.15
C LYS A 429 14.38 24.60 -9.84
N ASP A 430 15.02 23.60 -10.40
CA ASP A 430 14.34 22.47 -11.03
C ASP A 430 13.59 21.61 -9.99
N ILE A 431 14.18 21.37 -8.83
CA ILE A 431 13.50 20.67 -7.71
C ILE A 431 12.27 21.45 -7.26
N LEU A 432 12.37 22.78 -7.08
CA LEU A 432 11.24 23.64 -6.75
C LEU A 432 10.12 23.52 -7.78
N LYS A 433 10.45 23.59 -9.06
CA LYS A 433 9.50 23.46 -10.16
C LYS A 433 8.79 22.12 -10.17
N GLN A 434 9.54 21.02 -9.94
CA GLN A 434 8.98 19.68 -9.86
C GLN A 434 8.09 19.53 -8.62
N THR A 435 8.51 20.05 -7.46
CA THR A 435 7.74 20.05 -6.22
C THR A 435 6.43 20.81 -6.38
N LYS A 436 6.48 22.03 -6.93
CA LYS A 436 5.28 22.82 -7.23
C LYS A 436 4.33 22.08 -8.16
N LYS A 437 4.84 21.48 -9.25
CA LYS A 437 4.04 20.69 -10.20
C LYS A 437 3.40 19.48 -9.52
N SER A 438 4.13 18.81 -8.63
CA SER A 438 3.62 17.67 -7.85
C SER A 438 2.49 18.09 -6.91
N LEU A 439 2.66 19.20 -6.18
CA LEU A 439 1.65 19.72 -5.26
C LEU A 439 0.37 20.17 -5.99
N VAL A 440 0.52 20.83 -7.14
CA VAL A 440 -0.64 21.18 -8.00
C VAL A 440 -1.38 19.93 -8.46
N LYS A 441 -0.64 18.88 -8.86
CA LYS A 441 -1.26 17.59 -9.24
C LYS A 441 -2.00 16.94 -8.06
N GLN A 442 -1.41 16.98 -6.88
CA GLN A 442 -2.04 16.44 -5.66
C GLN A 442 -3.31 17.23 -5.30
N ALA A 443 -3.25 18.58 -5.34
CA ALA A 443 -4.39 19.43 -5.05
C ALA A 443 -5.56 19.19 -6.03
N LYS A 444 -5.26 19.05 -7.33
CA LYS A 444 -6.26 18.66 -8.35
C LYS A 444 -6.87 17.27 -8.10
N GLY A 445 -6.18 16.39 -7.42
CA GLY A 445 -6.68 15.09 -6.97
C GLY A 445 -7.35 15.13 -5.58
N GLY A 446 -7.74 16.31 -5.07
CA GLY A 446 -8.44 16.46 -3.80
C GLY A 446 -7.57 16.34 -2.55
N ARG A 447 -6.23 16.32 -2.70
CA ARG A 447 -5.32 16.26 -1.54
C ARG A 447 -5.01 17.67 -1.05
N LEU A 448 -5.82 18.15 -0.10
CA LEU A 448 -5.84 19.53 0.36
C LEU A 448 -5.30 19.65 1.78
N ALA A 449 -4.54 20.70 2.07
CA ALA A 449 -4.02 21.00 3.40
C ALA A 449 -5.15 21.51 4.31
N VAL A 450 -5.29 20.91 5.49
CA VAL A 450 -6.28 21.29 6.50
C VAL A 450 -5.62 21.54 7.85
N ASN A 451 -6.32 22.24 8.73
CA ASN A 451 -5.93 22.35 10.13
C ASN A 451 -6.36 21.07 10.83
N GLY A 452 -5.41 20.16 11.03
CA GLY A 452 -5.70 18.87 11.62
C GLY A 452 -4.43 18.05 11.79
N ARG A 453 -4.59 16.85 12.31
CA ARG A 453 -3.52 15.88 12.56
C ARG A 453 -3.97 14.50 12.12
N TYR A 454 -3.02 13.67 11.73
CA TYR A 454 -3.27 12.25 11.53
C TYR A 454 -3.21 11.55 12.88
N GLN A 455 -4.17 10.69 13.12
CA GLN A 455 -4.22 9.85 14.30
C GLN A 455 -4.58 8.42 13.88
N PHE A 456 -4.18 7.45 14.69
CA PHE A 456 -4.75 6.13 14.57
C PHE A 456 -6.19 6.17 15.06
N LEU A 457 -7.07 5.54 14.30
CA LEU A 457 -8.45 5.32 14.72
C LEU A 457 -8.52 3.96 15.42
N SER A 458 -8.98 3.96 16.66
CA SER A 458 -9.26 2.75 17.42
C SER A 458 -10.70 2.74 17.92
N PRO A 459 -11.30 1.58 18.17
CA PRO A 459 -12.54 1.48 18.91
C PRO A 459 -12.34 1.91 20.36
N ASP A 460 -13.43 1.98 21.13
CA ASP A 460 -13.34 2.05 22.59
C ASP A 460 -12.83 0.71 23.13
N LEU A 461 -11.55 0.68 23.54
CA LEU A 461 -10.91 -0.54 24.02
C LEU A 461 -11.36 -0.94 25.42
N TYR A 462 -11.96 -0.01 26.17
CA TYR A 462 -12.58 -0.35 27.45
C TYR A 462 -13.84 -1.18 27.20
N ALA A 463 -14.71 -0.76 26.26
CA ALA A 463 -15.85 -1.53 25.82
C ALA A 463 -15.42 -2.92 25.29
N PHE A 464 -14.33 -2.97 24.55
CA PHE A 464 -13.78 -4.25 24.09
C PHE A 464 -13.33 -5.14 25.25
N CYS A 465 -12.76 -4.59 26.32
CA CYS A 465 -12.43 -5.35 27.54
C CYS A 465 -13.68 -5.82 28.28
N GLU A 466 -14.74 -5.01 28.38
CA GLU A 466 -16.02 -5.43 28.97
C GLU A 466 -16.62 -6.60 28.19
N HIS A 467 -16.60 -6.54 26.85
CA HIS A 467 -17.05 -7.64 26.00
C HIS A 467 -16.18 -8.90 26.20
N LEU A 468 -14.87 -8.75 26.09
CA LEU A 468 -13.94 -9.88 26.05
C LEU A 468 -13.79 -10.58 27.41
N PHE A 469 -13.68 -9.81 28.51
CA PHE A 469 -13.35 -10.34 29.83
C PHE A 469 -14.55 -10.53 30.74
N LEU A 470 -15.64 -9.77 30.56
CA LEU A 470 -16.86 -9.88 31.34
C LEU A 470 -18.00 -10.57 30.58
N GLY A 471 -17.86 -10.75 29.26
CA GLY A 471 -18.90 -11.36 28.41
C GLY A 471 -20.08 -10.42 28.13
N GLU A 472 -19.90 -9.12 28.30
CA GLU A 472 -20.95 -8.13 28.04
C GLU A 472 -21.28 -8.07 26.55
N GLN A 473 -22.54 -8.26 26.21
CA GLN A 473 -23.02 -8.17 24.82
C GLN A 473 -23.21 -6.71 24.36
N ASN A 474 -23.55 -5.83 25.30
CA ASN A 474 -23.74 -4.41 25.07
C ASN A 474 -22.89 -3.60 26.05
N PRO A 475 -21.56 -3.62 25.87
CA PRO A 475 -20.64 -2.92 26.76
C PRO A 475 -20.89 -1.40 26.70
N LYS A 476 -20.67 -0.73 27.82
CA LYS A 476 -20.88 0.72 27.92
C LYS A 476 -19.68 1.52 27.44
N GLY A 477 -18.47 1.00 27.66
CA GLY A 477 -17.25 1.72 27.35
C GLY A 477 -16.99 2.94 28.23
N LEU A 478 -16.13 3.82 27.72
CA LEU A 478 -15.78 5.09 28.36
C LEU A 478 -16.37 6.31 27.65
N LEU A 479 -16.90 6.14 26.44
CA LEU A 479 -17.44 7.22 25.62
C LEU A 479 -18.96 7.01 25.42
N GLU A 480 -19.71 8.09 25.45
CA GLU A 480 -21.14 8.07 25.11
C GLU A 480 -21.34 8.16 23.60
N ASP A 481 -22.56 7.91 23.14
CA ASP A 481 -22.92 7.96 21.72
C ASP A 481 -22.58 9.32 21.10
N GLY A 482 -21.80 9.28 20.01
CA GLY A 482 -21.36 10.48 19.29
C GLY A 482 -20.11 11.16 19.89
N GLU A 483 -19.56 10.66 20.97
CA GLU A 483 -18.33 11.16 21.54
C GLU A 483 -17.09 10.52 20.88
N VAL A 484 -16.02 11.32 20.82
CA VAL A 484 -14.71 10.87 20.36
C VAL A 484 -13.62 11.37 21.30
N TYR A 485 -12.65 10.54 21.58
CA TYR A 485 -11.46 10.92 22.35
C TYR A 485 -10.27 11.19 21.46
N SER A 486 -9.54 12.26 21.73
CA SER A 486 -8.25 12.54 21.09
C SER A 486 -7.27 13.09 22.11
N ARG A 487 -6.20 12.35 22.37
CA ARG A 487 -5.12 12.78 23.28
C ARG A 487 -4.45 14.11 22.87
N LEU A 488 -4.54 14.48 21.60
CA LEU A 488 -3.88 15.67 21.04
C LEU A 488 -4.77 16.91 21.05
N ASN A 489 -6.04 16.79 21.43
CA ASN A 489 -6.99 17.89 21.46
C ASN A 489 -7.55 18.06 22.87
N ASN A 490 -7.85 19.31 23.25
CA ASN A 490 -8.56 19.58 24.48
C ASN A 490 -10.05 19.32 24.31
N ASN A 491 -10.78 19.09 25.43
CA ASN A 491 -12.22 18.92 25.40
C ASN A 491 -12.91 20.12 24.74
N GLY A 492 -13.81 19.84 23.80
CA GLY A 492 -14.56 20.86 23.06
C GLY A 492 -13.79 21.54 21.93
N ALA A 493 -12.67 20.96 21.45
CA ALA A 493 -11.91 21.49 20.34
C ALA A 493 -12.50 21.08 18.97
#